data_60743f40c8ffddb474a62bad27fdb495
#
_entry.id   60743f40c8ffddb474a62bad27fdb495
#
_cell.length_a   1.000
_cell.length_b   1.000
_cell.length_c   1.000
_cell.angle_alpha   90.00
_cell.angle_beta   90.00
_cell.angle_gamma   90.00
#
_symmetry.space_group_name_H-M   'P 1'
#
loop_
_entity.id
_entity.type
_entity.pdbx_description
1 polymer ?
#
loop_
_entity_poly.entity_id
_entity_poly.type
_entity_poly.pdbx_seq_one_letter_code
_entity_poly.pdbx_strand_id
1 'polypeptide(L)'
;PSLRSKLLRNPNATDLLNQLTWFSEKKIQIHAQIVVCPEINDGKALERTINDLFHFAQGDFPVVLSAAVVPVGLTRFRPSNDGLKPVDSACAAKVINQIESMQRIFHKSTGSRFAWLSDEWYLIAKKPLPSLNSYEDLPQKENGVGSIRSFLRAMDEATRNLRNKIDQKKTCSWVVGKLVENELQKPCNRINKINNFALHLYGLPS
;
A
#
# COMPACT_ATOMS: atom_id res chain seq x y z
N PRO A 1 -20.98 5.11 -4.81
CA PRO A 1 -21.57 6.02 -3.79
C PRO A 1 -22.25 5.29 -2.64
N SER A 2 -23.24 4.40 -2.91
CA SER A 2 -24.01 3.70 -1.85
C SER A 2 -23.15 2.83 -0.92
N LEU A 3 -22.18 2.08 -1.45
CA LEU A 3 -21.25 1.30 -0.63
C LEU A 3 -20.38 2.20 0.27
N ARG A 4 -19.94 3.34 -0.24
CA ARG A 4 -19.14 4.31 0.53
C ARG A 4 -19.94 4.87 1.71
N SER A 5 -21.19 5.28 1.47
CA SER A 5 -22.09 5.75 2.51
C SER A 5 -22.31 4.70 3.62
N LYS A 6 -22.54 3.44 3.20
CA LYS A 6 -22.72 2.30 4.12
C LYS A 6 -21.44 2.05 4.96
N LEU A 7 -20.28 1.98 4.32
CA LEU A 7 -19.00 1.71 5.01
C LEU A 7 -18.61 2.84 5.97
N LEU A 8 -18.82 4.09 5.57
CA LEU A 8 -18.52 5.26 6.41
C LEU A 8 -19.62 5.59 7.43
N ARG A 9 -20.77 4.87 7.36
CA ARG A 9 -21.96 5.18 8.18
C ARG A 9 -22.37 6.66 8.08
N ASN A 10 -22.20 7.23 6.88
CA ASN A 10 -22.47 8.64 6.59
C ASN A 10 -23.31 8.77 5.33
N PRO A 11 -24.58 9.16 5.42
CA PRO A 11 -25.47 9.32 4.25
C PRO A 11 -24.95 10.38 3.26
N ASN A 12 -24.23 11.38 3.73
CA ASN A 12 -23.67 12.46 2.88
C ASN A 12 -22.43 12.01 2.10
N ALA A 13 -21.90 10.81 2.35
CA ALA A 13 -20.75 10.27 1.62
C ALA A 13 -21.06 9.76 0.21
N THR A 14 -22.30 9.90 -0.28
CA THR A 14 -22.73 9.48 -1.60
C THR A 14 -22.32 10.42 -2.74
N ASP A 15 -22.04 11.67 -2.44
CA ASP A 15 -21.83 12.74 -3.42
C ASP A 15 -20.39 12.85 -3.96
N LEU A 16 -19.63 11.76 -3.93
CA LEU A 16 -18.21 11.78 -4.28
C LEU A 16 -17.94 12.24 -5.73
N LEU A 17 -18.74 11.81 -6.69
CA LEU A 17 -18.51 12.15 -8.10
C LEU A 17 -18.72 13.64 -8.37
N ASN A 18 -19.75 14.24 -7.78
CA ASN A 18 -19.98 15.69 -7.87
C ASN A 18 -18.84 16.47 -7.16
N GLN A 19 -18.31 15.95 -6.05
CA GLN A 19 -17.14 16.54 -5.40
C GLN A 19 -15.90 16.50 -6.30
N LEU A 20 -15.65 15.40 -7.03
CA LEU A 20 -14.56 15.30 -7.99
C LEU A 20 -14.74 16.28 -9.17
N THR A 21 -15.97 16.43 -9.66
CA THR A 21 -16.29 17.43 -10.68
C THR A 21 -16.01 18.84 -10.17
N TRP A 22 -16.43 19.15 -8.95
CA TRP A 22 -16.15 20.44 -8.32
C TRP A 22 -14.63 20.68 -8.15
N PHE A 23 -13.84 19.65 -7.77
CA PHE A 23 -12.38 19.75 -7.71
C PHE A 23 -11.79 20.08 -9.10
N SER A 24 -12.35 19.49 -10.17
CA SER A 24 -11.95 19.80 -11.54
C SER A 24 -12.18 21.28 -11.89
N GLU A 25 -13.35 21.80 -11.59
CA GLU A 25 -13.70 23.21 -11.80
C GLU A 25 -12.80 24.17 -11.01
N LYS A 26 -12.41 23.76 -9.79
CA LYS A 26 -11.52 24.54 -8.91
C LYS A 26 -10.04 24.30 -9.16
N LYS A 27 -9.69 23.42 -10.11
CA LYS A 27 -8.30 23.01 -10.41
C LYS A 27 -7.57 22.49 -9.17
N ILE A 28 -8.22 21.64 -8.38
CA ILE A 28 -7.68 20.99 -7.20
C ILE A 28 -7.32 19.54 -7.56
N GLN A 29 -6.07 19.17 -7.36
CA GLN A 29 -5.57 17.82 -7.58
C GLN A 29 -5.54 17.04 -6.27
N ILE A 30 -5.84 15.74 -6.33
CA ILE A 30 -5.88 14.86 -5.18
C ILE A 30 -5.21 13.52 -5.46
N HIS A 31 -4.77 12.88 -4.39
CA HIS A 31 -4.44 11.46 -4.35
C HIS A 31 -5.57 10.71 -3.65
N ALA A 32 -6.05 9.62 -4.26
CA ALA A 32 -7.14 8.83 -3.70
C ALA A 32 -6.60 7.63 -2.90
N GLN A 33 -7.35 7.20 -1.88
CA GLN A 33 -7.12 5.96 -1.17
C GLN A 33 -8.40 5.13 -1.13
N ILE A 34 -8.30 3.85 -1.49
CA ILE A 34 -9.39 2.88 -1.48
C ILE A 34 -9.08 1.82 -0.43
N VAL A 35 -9.85 1.80 0.66
CA VAL A 35 -9.79 0.72 1.65
C VAL A 35 -10.68 -0.42 1.19
N VAL A 36 -10.10 -1.58 0.92
CA VAL A 36 -10.82 -2.76 0.43
C VAL A 36 -11.27 -3.63 1.60
N CYS A 37 -12.59 -3.82 1.68
CA CYS A 37 -13.26 -4.70 2.64
C CYS A 37 -13.74 -5.94 1.87
N PRO A 38 -13.22 -7.15 2.18
CA PRO A 38 -13.62 -8.39 1.50
C PRO A 38 -15.13 -8.60 1.47
N GLU A 39 -15.65 -9.08 0.35
CA GLU A 39 -17.07 -9.35 0.09
C GLU A 39 -17.98 -8.12 0.11
N ILE A 40 -17.44 -6.90 0.28
CA ILE A 40 -18.24 -5.68 0.32
C ILE A 40 -17.92 -4.77 -0.87
N ASN A 41 -16.66 -4.37 -1.02
CA ASN A 41 -16.25 -3.44 -2.08
C ASN A 41 -15.06 -3.94 -2.90
N ASP A 42 -14.76 -5.23 -2.84
CA ASP A 42 -13.79 -5.94 -3.70
C ASP A 42 -14.39 -6.30 -5.08
N GLY A 43 -13.65 -7.02 -5.90
CA GLY A 43 -14.07 -7.51 -7.21
C GLY A 43 -14.63 -6.41 -8.12
N LYS A 44 -15.84 -6.60 -8.66
CA LYS A 44 -16.49 -5.66 -9.58
C LYS A 44 -16.70 -4.26 -8.98
N ALA A 45 -16.94 -4.17 -7.67
CA ALA A 45 -17.12 -2.88 -7.01
C ALA A 45 -15.79 -2.09 -6.96
N LEU A 46 -14.67 -2.77 -6.67
CA LEU A 46 -13.34 -2.20 -6.72
C LEU A 46 -12.97 -1.75 -8.14
N GLU A 47 -13.19 -2.61 -9.14
CA GLU A 47 -12.95 -2.31 -10.54
C GLU A 47 -13.68 -1.03 -10.98
N ARG A 48 -14.98 -0.96 -10.69
CA ARG A 48 -15.79 0.22 -10.98
C ARG A 48 -15.23 1.47 -10.29
N THR A 49 -14.91 1.38 -9.00
CA THR A 49 -14.38 2.52 -8.24
C THR A 49 -13.10 3.05 -8.87
N ILE A 50 -12.18 2.15 -9.27
CA ILE A 50 -10.91 2.55 -9.88
C ILE A 50 -11.14 3.17 -11.25
N ASN A 51 -12.03 2.61 -12.07
CA ASN A 51 -12.37 3.18 -13.38
C ASN A 51 -13.02 4.55 -13.26
N ASP A 52 -13.93 4.74 -12.30
CA ASP A 52 -14.56 6.05 -12.02
C ASP A 52 -13.48 7.08 -11.63
N LEU A 53 -12.51 6.71 -10.76
CA LEU A 53 -11.40 7.59 -10.39
C LEU A 53 -10.44 7.85 -11.57
N PHE A 54 -10.17 6.83 -12.39
CA PHE A 54 -9.32 6.95 -13.56
C PHE A 54 -9.91 7.88 -14.62
N HIS A 55 -11.22 7.95 -14.73
CA HIS A 55 -11.89 8.93 -15.58
C HIS A 55 -11.49 10.37 -15.21
N PHE A 56 -11.38 10.67 -13.91
CA PHE A 56 -10.91 11.97 -13.41
C PHE A 56 -9.39 12.16 -13.44
N ALA A 57 -8.64 11.14 -13.87
CA ALA A 57 -7.20 11.24 -14.11
C ALA A 57 -6.84 11.60 -15.55
N GLN A 58 -7.85 11.81 -16.41
CA GLN A 58 -7.69 12.08 -17.83
C GLN A 58 -8.01 13.56 -18.16
N GLY A 59 -7.70 13.96 -19.40
CA GLY A 59 -7.95 15.31 -19.90
C GLY A 59 -6.84 16.30 -19.58
N ASP A 60 -7.06 17.57 -19.89
CA ASP A 60 -6.06 18.63 -19.77
C ASP A 60 -5.69 18.97 -18.33
N PHE A 61 -6.58 18.65 -17.38
CA PHE A 61 -6.35 18.84 -15.96
C PHE A 61 -6.76 17.59 -15.17
N PRO A 62 -5.84 16.66 -14.91
CA PRO A 62 -6.13 15.48 -14.11
C PRO A 62 -6.40 15.85 -12.66
N VAL A 63 -7.60 15.54 -12.17
CA VAL A 63 -8.00 15.79 -10.77
C VAL A 63 -7.44 14.72 -9.85
N VAL A 64 -7.57 13.45 -10.23
CA VAL A 64 -7.05 12.32 -9.45
C VAL A 64 -5.71 11.90 -10.01
N LEU A 65 -4.64 12.24 -9.30
CA LEU A 65 -3.28 11.95 -9.76
C LEU A 65 -2.91 10.46 -9.61
N SER A 66 -3.42 9.83 -8.58
CA SER A 66 -3.16 8.42 -8.31
C SER A 66 -4.15 7.83 -7.30
N ALA A 67 -4.26 6.52 -7.25
CA ALA A 67 -5.07 5.80 -6.27
C ALA A 67 -4.24 4.73 -5.55
N ALA A 68 -4.22 4.77 -4.21
CA ALA A 68 -3.72 3.66 -3.39
C ALA A 68 -4.86 2.69 -3.08
N VAL A 69 -4.60 1.41 -3.22
CA VAL A 69 -5.49 0.32 -2.82
C VAL A 69 -4.90 -0.35 -1.60
N VAL A 70 -5.56 -0.23 -0.45
CA VAL A 70 -5.08 -0.75 0.84
C VAL A 70 -6.06 -1.76 1.42
N PRO A 71 -5.62 -2.80 2.13
CA PRO A 71 -6.51 -3.73 2.80
C PRO A 71 -7.17 -3.06 4.01
N VAL A 72 -8.35 -3.51 4.38
CA VAL A 72 -8.97 -3.07 5.63
C VAL A 72 -8.15 -3.53 6.83
N GLY A 73 -7.75 -2.59 7.69
CA GLY A 73 -7.10 -2.89 8.96
C GLY A 73 -8.14 -3.14 10.05
N LEU A 74 -8.17 -4.35 10.59
CA LEU A 74 -9.05 -4.71 11.71
C LEU A 74 -8.26 -4.73 13.01
N THR A 75 -8.63 -3.86 13.96
CA THR A 75 -8.01 -3.83 15.30
C THR A 75 -8.81 -4.63 16.29
N ARG A 76 -8.17 -5.14 17.34
CA ARG A 76 -8.81 -5.89 18.44
C ARG A 76 -9.86 -5.07 19.21
N PHE A 77 -9.86 -3.73 19.04
CA PHE A 77 -10.78 -2.83 19.72
C PHE A 77 -12.07 -2.55 18.94
N ARG A 78 -12.24 -3.16 17.75
CA ARG A 78 -13.46 -3.00 16.96
C ARG A 78 -14.60 -3.82 17.54
N PRO A 79 -15.86 -3.36 17.38
CA PRO A 79 -17.02 -4.19 17.69
C PRO A 79 -17.00 -5.48 16.87
N SER A 80 -17.25 -6.62 17.50
CA SER A 80 -17.26 -7.94 16.86
C SER A 80 -18.38 -8.13 15.81
N ASN A 81 -19.39 -7.24 15.84
CA ASN A 81 -20.58 -7.29 14.98
C ASN A 81 -20.57 -6.27 13.83
N ASP A 82 -19.43 -5.70 13.47
CA ASP A 82 -19.35 -4.68 12.40
C ASP A 82 -19.45 -5.28 10.99
N GLY A 83 -19.46 -6.61 10.86
CA GLY A 83 -19.62 -7.34 9.61
C GLY A 83 -18.40 -7.29 8.67
N LEU A 84 -17.27 -6.72 9.13
CA LEU A 84 -16.04 -6.71 8.34
C LEU A 84 -15.24 -7.98 8.56
N LYS A 85 -14.66 -8.50 7.46
CA LYS A 85 -13.77 -9.66 7.46
C LYS A 85 -12.33 -9.24 7.26
N PRO A 86 -11.36 -9.90 7.92
CA PRO A 86 -9.96 -9.69 7.61
C PRO A 86 -9.65 -10.15 6.18
N VAL A 87 -8.65 -9.53 5.58
CA VAL A 87 -8.13 -9.96 4.28
C VAL A 87 -7.29 -11.22 4.49
N ASP A 88 -7.67 -12.32 3.85
CA ASP A 88 -6.87 -13.54 3.80
C ASP A 88 -5.95 -13.58 2.56
N SER A 89 -5.07 -14.58 2.51
CA SER A 89 -4.11 -14.74 1.42
C SER A 89 -4.77 -14.97 0.06
N ALA A 90 -5.91 -15.64 0.01
CA ALA A 90 -6.64 -15.93 -1.24
C ALA A 90 -7.31 -14.64 -1.77
N CYS A 91 -7.93 -13.86 -0.89
CA CYS A 91 -8.50 -12.56 -1.22
C CYS A 91 -7.39 -11.61 -1.71
N ALA A 92 -6.28 -11.53 -0.97
CA ALA A 92 -5.14 -10.68 -1.36
C ALA A 92 -4.60 -11.05 -2.75
N ALA A 93 -4.45 -12.34 -3.04
CA ALA A 93 -3.98 -12.80 -4.35
C ALA A 93 -4.94 -12.39 -5.50
N LYS A 94 -6.26 -12.45 -5.27
CA LYS A 94 -7.28 -12.02 -6.24
C LYS A 94 -7.19 -10.51 -6.50
N VAL A 95 -7.10 -9.71 -5.43
CA VAL A 95 -6.99 -8.24 -5.56
C VAL A 95 -5.70 -7.87 -6.27
N ILE A 96 -4.56 -8.49 -5.95
CA ILE A 96 -3.28 -8.26 -6.65
C ILE A 96 -3.45 -8.52 -8.15
N ASN A 97 -3.96 -9.67 -8.54
CA ASN A 97 -4.12 -10.02 -9.96
C ASN A 97 -5.05 -9.05 -10.69
N GLN A 98 -6.14 -8.62 -10.03
CA GLN A 98 -7.08 -7.63 -10.57
C GLN A 98 -6.39 -6.29 -10.82
N ILE A 99 -5.73 -5.73 -9.80
CA ILE A 99 -5.10 -4.41 -9.90
C ILE A 99 -3.94 -4.43 -10.90
N GLU A 100 -3.08 -5.45 -10.89
CA GLU A 100 -1.99 -5.58 -11.85
C GLU A 100 -2.50 -5.69 -13.31
N SER A 101 -3.68 -6.28 -13.52
CA SER A 101 -4.33 -6.31 -14.83
C SER A 101 -4.81 -4.92 -15.26
N MET A 102 -5.43 -4.18 -14.35
CA MET A 102 -5.86 -2.80 -14.61
C MET A 102 -4.66 -1.85 -14.82
N GLN A 103 -3.60 -2.00 -14.05
CA GLN A 103 -2.37 -1.24 -14.23
C GLN A 103 -1.78 -1.36 -15.63
N ARG A 104 -1.81 -2.56 -16.23
CA ARG A 104 -1.34 -2.75 -17.61
C ARG A 104 -2.16 -1.94 -18.62
N ILE A 105 -3.47 -1.84 -18.41
CA ILE A 105 -4.38 -1.05 -19.26
C ILE A 105 -4.08 0.44 -19.08
N PHE A 106 -4.01 0.91 -17.84
CA PHE A 106 -3.74 2.31 -17.55
C PHE A 106 -2.37 2.75 -18.07
N HIS A 107 -1.33 1.96 -17.80
CA HIS A 107 0.01 2.26 -18.26
C HIS A 107 0.10 2.35 -19.80
N LYS A 108 -0.62 1.49 -20.51
CA LYS A 108 -0.69 1.54 -21.98
C LYS A 108 -1.35 2.83 -22.50
N SER A 109 -2.34 3.35 -21.78
CA SER A 109 -3.10 4.53 -22.21
C SER A 109 -2.48 5.86 -21.76
N THR A 110 -1.82 5.91 -20.60
CA THR A 110 -1.35 7.16 -20.01
C THR A 110 0.15 7.18 -19.66
N GLY A 111 0.84 6.06 -19.77
CA GLY A 111 2.23 5.91 -19.32
C GLY A 111 2.39 5.74 -17.81
N SER A 112 1.31 5.82 -17.02
CA SER A 112 1.32 5.60 -15.58
C SER A 112 0.41 4.44 -15.18
N ARG A 113 0.80 3.71 -14.12
CA ARG A 113 -0.02 2.64 -13.53
C ARG A 113 -1.26 3.14 -12.82
N PHE A 114 -1.30 4.39 -12.42
CA PHE A 114 -2.41 5.09 -11.77
C PHE A 114 -2.85 4.50 -10.42
N ALA A 115 -3.19 3.21 -10.34
CA ALA A 115 -3.64 2.52 -9.12
C ALA A 115 -2.54 1.61 -8.58
N TRP A 116 -2.15 1.78 -7.32
CA TRP A 116 -1.10 1.01 -6.68
C TRP A 116 -1.61 0.25 -5.46
N LEU A 117 -1.16 -0.98 -5.33
CA LEU A 117 -1.36 -1.79 -4.13
C LEU A 117 -0.36 -1.36 -3.04
N SER A 118 -0.82 -1.24 -1.80
CA SER A 118 0.10 -1.16 -0.67
C SER A 118 0.91 -2.46 -0.54
N ASP A 119 2.10 -2.36 0.02
CA ASP A 119 2.99 -3.51 0.20
C ASP A 119 2.35 -4.63 1.04
N GLU A 120 1.42 -4.27 1.92
CA GLU A 120 0.69 -5.20 2.78
C GLU A 120 -0.07 -6.29 2.01
N TRP A 121 -0.61 -5.98 0.83
CA TRP A 121 -1.25 -6.98 -0.02
C TRP A 121 -0.32 -8.12 -0.38
N TYR A 122 0.91 -7.80 -0.76
CA TYR A 122 1.93 -8.80 -1.13
C TYR A 122 2.36 -9.63 0.07
N LEU A 123 2.51 -9.00 1.24
CA LEU A 123 2.84 -9.71 2.48
C LEU A 123 1.73 -10.68 2.89
N ILE A 124 0.45 -10.28 2.86
CA ILE A 124 -0.70 -11.13 3.16
C ILE A 124 -0.78 -12.29 2.17
N ALA A 125 -0.59 -12.02 0.88
CA ALA A 125 -0.60 -13.04 -0.18
C ALA A 125 0.65 -13.93 -0.17
N LYS A 126 1.66 -13.63 0.65
CA LYS A 126 2.97 -14.28 0.66
C LYS A 126 3.64 -14.23 -0.72
N LYS A 127 3.41 -13.16 -1.47
CA LYS A 127 4.03 -12.89 -2.77
C LYS A 127 5.23 -11.96 -2.62
N PRO A 128 6.23 -12.05 -3.50
CA PRO A 128 7.34 -11.10 -3.53
C PRO A 128 6.84 -9.67 -3.75
N LEU A 129 7.44 -8.71 -3.04
CA LEU A 129 7.21 -7.29 -3.31
C LEU A 129 7.68 -6.94 -4.73
N PRO A 130 6.95 -6.10 -5.47
CA PRO A 130 7.37 -5.60 -6.77
C PRO A 130 8.76 -4.94 -6.73
N SER A 131 9.41 -4.82 -7.89
CA SER A 131 10.66 -4.06 -7.99
C SER A 131 10.41 -2.57 -7.72
N LEU A 132 11.45 -1.83 -7.31
CA LEU A 132 11.30 -0.40 -7.04
C LEU A 132 10.80 0.37 -8.28
N ASN A 133 11.25 0.00 -9.48
CA ASN A 133 10.81 0.61 -10.73
C ASN A 133 9.31 0.40 -11.02
N SER A 134 8.68 -0.60 -10.41
CA SER A 134 7.25 -0.84 -10.55
C SER A 134 6.39 0.19 -9.83
N TYR A 135 6.97 0.93 -8.90
CA TYR A 135 6.28 1.96 -8.12
C TYR A 135 6.44 3.37 -8.69
N GLU A 136 7.07 3.50 -9.86
CA GLU A 136 7.34 4.79 -10.52
C GLU A 136 8.06 5.76 -9.54
N ASP A 137 7.55 6.97 -9.36
CA ASP A 137 8.07 7.98 -8.42
C ASP A 137 7.54 7.83 -6.98
N LEU A 138 6.88 6.72 -6.65
CA LEU A 138 6.29 6.44 -5.34
C LEU A 138 5.19 7.43 -4.93
N PRO A 139 4.20 7.73 -5.78
CA PRO A 139 3.23 8.80 -5.53
C PRO A 139 2.32 8.52 -4.31
N GLN A 140 2.29 7.28 -3.81
CA GLN A 140 1.45 6.84 -2.70
C GLN A 140 2.28 6.20 -1.56
N LYS A 141 3.55 6.61 -1.40
CA LYS A 141 4.46 6.03 -0.39
C LYS A 141 3.90 6.11 1.03
N GLU A 142 3.24 7.20 1.38
CA GLU A 142 2.63 7.41 2.70
C GLU A 142 1.45 6.48 2.98
N ASN A 143 0.82 5.95 1.93
CA ASN A 143 -0.21 4.92 2.00
C ASN A 143 0.35 3.48 1.94
N GLY A 144 1.65 3.32 2.20
CA GLY A 144 2.32 2.02 2.24
C GLY A 144 2.65 1.41 0.88
N VAL A 145 2.60 2.20 -0.20
CA VAL A 145 2.94 1.75 -1.56
C VAL A 145 4.45 1.87 -1.77
N GLY A 146 5.15 0.74 -1.89
CA GLY A 146 6.60 0.68 -2.08
C GLY A 146 7.43 1.13 -0.86
N SER A 147 6.79 1.33 0.29
CA SER A 147 7.45 1.79 1.52
C SER A 147 8.48 0.79 2.03
N ILE A 148 8.14 -0.50 2.05
CA ILE A 148 9.05 -1.58 2.47
C ILE A 148 10.20 -1.68 1.48
N ARG A 149 9.92 -1.66 0.18
CA ARG A 149 10.97 -1.73 -0.85
C ARG A 149 11.94 -0.55 -0.75
N SER A 150 11.43 0.65 -0.55
CA SER A 150 12.22 1.86 -0.33
C SER A 150 13.08 1.77 0.94
N PHE A 151 12.50 1.27 2.03
CA PHE A 151 13.21 1.04 3.30
C PHE A 151 14.34 0.02 3.14
N LEU A 152 14.08 -1.12 2.48
CA LEU A 152 15.08 -2.16 2.24
C LEU A 152 16.27 -1.63 1.41
N ARG A 153 16.01 -0.79 0.42
CA ARG A 153 17.05 -0.12 -0.35
C ARG A 153 17.89 0.80 0.52
N ALA A 154 17.26 1.69 1.30
CA ALA A 154 17.97 2.60 2.20
C ALA A 154 18.80 1.83 3.24
N MET A 155 18.27 0.71 3.74
CA MET A 155 18.98 -0.18 4.66
C MET A 155 20.22 -0.83 4.03
N ASP A 156 20.14 -1.27 2.78
CA ASP A 156 21.27 -1.81 2.03
C ASP A 156 22.35 -0.77 1.77
N GLU A 157 21.96 0.46 1.44
CA GLU A 157 22.88 1.59 1.27
C GLU A 157 23.58 1.95 2.59
N ALA A 158 22.84 2.06 3.68
CA ALA A 158 23.36 2.32 5.01
C ALA A 158 24.34 1.20 5.46
N THR A 159 23.97 -0.06 5.22
CA THR A 159 24.81 -1.23 5.57
C THR A 159 26.16 -1.19 4.85
N ARG A 160 26.19 -0.81 3.58
CA ARG A 160 27.46 -0.67 2.82
C ARG A 160 28.34 0.44 3.39
N ASN A 161 27.74 1.55 3.83
CA ASN A 161 28.45 2.69 4.36
C ASN A 161 28.99 2.47 5.81
N LEU A 162 28.39 1.52 6.54
CA LEU A 162 28.75 1.22 7.94
C LEU A 162 29.92 0.23 8.09
N ARG A 163 30.27 -0.54 7.06
CA ARG A 163 31.18 -1.70 7.13
C ARG A 163 32.53 -1.42 7.79
N ASN A 164 32.99 -0.16 7.80
CA ASN A 164 34.31 0.21 8.35
C ASN A 164 34.25 1.34 9.39
N LYS A 165 33.08 1.58 9.99
CA LYS A 165 32.85 2.76 10.85
C LYS A 165 32.47 2.45 12.30
N ILE A 166 32.41 1.18 12.68
CA ILE A 166 31.96 0.78 14.02
C ILE A 166 33.15 0.27 14.81
N ASP A 167 33.73 1.16 15.63
CA ASP A 167 34.90 0.86 16.45
C ASP A 167 34.53 0.17 17.77
N GLN A 168 33.31 0.36 18.27
CA GLN A 168 32.83 -0.22 19.51
C GLN A 168 31.63 -1.14 19.28
N LYS A 169 31.52 -2.20 20.10
CA LYS A 169 30.41 -3.13 20.04
C LYS A 169 29.10 -2.40 20.31
N LYS A 170 28.16 -2.48 19.33
CA LYS A 170 26.82 -1.93 19.43
C LYS A 170 25.77 -3.02 19.24
N THR A 171 24.74 -2.97 20.05
CA THR A 171 23.59 -3.87 19.96
C THR A 171 22.31 -3.05 19.80
N CYS A 172 21.44 -3.45 18.88
CA CYS A 172 20.17 -2.81 18.63
C CYS A 172 19.07 -3.88 18.58
N SER A 173 17.89 -3.56 19.08
CA SER A 173 16.71 -4.41 18.98
C SER A 173 15.62 -3.69 18.21
N TRP A 174 15.08 -4.36 17.18
CA TRP A 174 13.94 -3.88 16.43
C TRP A 174 12.70 -4.70 16.76
N VAL A 175 11.65 -4.00 17.14
CA VAL A 175 10.31 -4.56 17.35
C VAL A 175 9.46 -4.17 16.15
N VAL A 176 8.94 -5.16 15.43
CA VAL A 176 8.19 -4.96 14.18
C VAL A 176 6.89 -5.76 14.18
N GLY A 177 5.94 -5.40 13.34
CA GLY A 177 4.76 -6.22 13.12
C GLY A 177 5.13 -7.57 12.50
N LYS A 178 4.45 -8.64 12.92
CA LYS A 178 4.73 -10.02 12.48
C LYS A 178 4.70 -10.17 10.95
N LEU A 179 3.85 -9.42 10.30
CA LEU A 179 3.66 -9.49 8.85
C LEU A 179 4.93 -9.11 8.06
N VAL A 180 5.69 -8.11 8.54
CA VAL A 180 6.90 -7.61 7.84
C VAL A 180 8.19 -8.31 8.29
N GLU A 181 8.15 -9.09 9.35
CA GLU A 181 9.34 -9.74 9.95
C GLU A 181 10.16 -10.53 8.94
N ASN A 182 9.49 -11.32 8.09
CA ASN A 182 10.17 -12.16 7.10
C ASN A 182 10.95 -11.34 6.06
N GLU A 183 10.41 -10.19 5.64
CA GLU A 183 11.09 -9.30 4.69
C GLU A 183 12.34 -8.66 5.29
N LEU A 184 12.34 -8.43 6.60
CA LEU A 184 13.45 -7.81 7.32
C LEU A 184 14.53 -8.81 7.75
N GLN A 185 14.24 -10.12 7.79
CA GLN A 185 15.20 -11.12 8.26
C GLN A 185 16.49 -11.15 7.43
N LYS A 186 16.39 -11.12 6.09
CA LYS A 186 17.56 -11.13 5.19
C LYS A 186 18.45 -9.89 5.37
N PRO A 187 17.89 -8.66 5.37
CA PRO A 187 18.68 -7.47 5.67
C PRO A 187 19.31 -7.50 7.08
N CYS A 188 18.58 -7.93 8.11
CA CYS A 188 19.11 -8.07 9.46
C CYS A 188 20.31 -9.03 9.50
N ASN A 189 20.20 -10.17 8.82
CA ASN A 189 21.31 -11.14 8.72
C ASN A 189 22.54 -10.55 7.98
N ARG A 190 22.34 -9.64 7.01
CA ARG A 190 23.46 -8.93 6.36
C ARG A 190 24.13 -7.92 7.27
N ILE A 191 23.35 -7.16 8.03
CA ILE A 191 23.87 -6.19 9.02
C ILE A 191 24.68 -6.92 10.10
N ASN A 192 24.20 -8.07 10.57
CA ASN A 192 24.89 -8.87 11.59
C ASN A 192 26.23 -9.47 11.15
N LYS A 193 26.60 -9.32 9.86
CA LYS A 193 27.94 -9.65 9.36
C LYS A 193 28.94 -8.49 9.50
N ILE A 194 28.49 -7.33 9.95
CA ILE A 194 29.35 -6.18 10.23
C ILE A 194 30.01 -6.40 11.60
N ASN A 195 31.31 -6.24 11.66
CA ASN A 195 32.06 -6.35 12.93
C ASN A 195 31.52 -5.33 13.96
N ASN A 196 31.45 -5.74 15.20
CA ASN A 196 31.00 -4.91 16.33
C ASN A 196 29.53 -4.44 16.25
N PHE A 197 28.67 -5.05 15.41
CA PHE A 197 27.25 -4.71 15.38
C PHE A 197 26.36 -5.94 15.48
N ALA A 198 25.35 -5.87 16.33
CA ALA A 198 24.32 -6.90 16.46
C ALA A 198 22.93 -6.28 16.40
N LEU A 199 22.10 -6.75 15.47
CA LEU A 199 20.69 -6.36 15.32
C LEU A 199 19.79 -7.54 15.60
N HIS A 200 18.96 -7.42 16.62
CA HIS A 200 17.94 -8.41 16.98
C HIS A 200 16.58 -7.97 16.45
N LEU A 201 15.87 -8.89 15.80
CA LEU A 201 14.56 -8.63 15.24
C LEU A 201 13.48 -9.40 16.01
N TYR A 202 12.45 -8.70 16.47
CA TYR A 202 11.32 -9.26 17.22
C TYR A 202 10.01 -8.92 16.52
N GLY A 203 9.30 -9.96 16.02
CA GLY A 203 7.98 -9.81 15.42
C GLY A 203 6.87 -9.87 16.47
N LEU A 204 6.05 -8.84 16.58
CA LEU A 204 4.86 -8.83 17.43
C LEU A 204 3.62 -9.24 16.62
N PRO A 205 2.77 -10.13 17.15
CA PRO A 205 1.48 -10.42 16.53
C PRO A 205 0.60 -9.17 16.51
N SER A 206 -0.14 -8.99 15.42
CA SER A 206 -1.15 -7.94 15.25
C SER A 206 -2.45 -8.32 15.93
#